data_6398098318038bb4cf7ac5b5b8e88c60
#
_entry.id   6398098318038bb4cf7ac5b5b8e88c60
#
_cell.length_a   1.000
_cell.length_b   1.000
_cell.length_c   1.000
_cell.angle_alpha   90.00
_cell.angle_beta   90.00
_cell.angle_gamma   90.00
#
_symmetry.space_group_name_H-M   'P 1'
#
loop_
_entity.id
_entity.type
_entity.pdbx_description
1 polymer ?
#
loop_
_entity_poly.entity_id
_entity_poly.type
_entity_poly.pdbx_seq_one_letter_code
_entity_poly.pdbx_strand_id
1 'polypeptide(L)'
;MPIPDVIPILLATGNSDKQQAFRSLLNGLSFNPVTPAEIGVSASTTEDGATHEAIAIEKALAWSDAGSTLAIASDGGLVIPSLGSAWQSRHTRRFSGPDVNDSQRVDDLVELMEPFSGEERNASWAEALAIAYKGRLIASWELLGATGEIARTRPSGPIPEFWVFTIWNFPQLGKSYNQLTPEELLSLNDHWTRLSRLVRRFFQSIFVPPLD
;
A
#
# COMPACT_ATOMS: atom_id res chain seq x y z
N MET A 1 -20.28 5.70 29.44
CA MET A 1 -19.25 6.68 29.03
C MET A 1 -19.62 7.16 27.64
N PRO A 2 -19.67 8.46 27.36
CA PRO A 2 -19.83 8.91 25.98
C PRO A 2 -18.66 8.37 25.15
N ILE A 3 -18.94 7.78 23.99
CA ILE A 3 -17.91 7.40 23.01
C ILE A 3 -17.24 8.72 22.62
N PRO A 4 -15.90 8.83 22.68
CA PRO A 4 -15.25 10.06 22.23
C PRO A 4 -15.66 10.31 20.76
N ASP A 5 -16.01 11.57 20.45
CA ASP A 5 -16.46 11.95 19.09
C ASP A 5 -15.46 11.60 18.00
N VAL A 6 -14.20 11.31 18.37
CA VAL A 6 -13.11 10.94 17.47
C VAL A 6 -12.19 9.90 18.13
N ILE A 7 -12.01 8.76 17.46
CA ILE A 7 -11.23 7.62 17.96
C ILE A 7 -9.78 7.72 17.42
N PRO A 8 -8.74 7.68 18.29
CA PRO A 8 -7.37 7.65 17.79
C PRO A 8 -7.08 6.35 17.03
N ILE A 9 -6.43 6.47 15.88
CA ILE A 9 -5.95 5.34 15.08
C ILE A 9 -4.48 5.55 14.71
N LEU A 10 -3.62 4.62 15.12
CA LEU A 10 -2.19 4.66 14.86
C LEU A 10 -1.92 4.26 13.41
N LEU A 11 -1.24 5.12 12.68
CA LEU A 11 -0.73 4.83 11.35
C LEU A 11 0.56 4.00 11.47
N ALA A 12 0.44 2.69 11.37
CA ALA A 12 1.53 1.74 11.64
C ALA A 12 2.56 1.69 10.51
N THR A 13 3.16 2.84 10.20
CA THR A 13 4.19 3.01 9.17
C THR A 13 5.04 4.24 9.44
N GLY A 14 6.34 4.15 9.14
CA GLY A 14 7.24 5.32 9.07
C GLY A 14 7.28 6.00 7.70
N ASN A 15 6.65 5.41 6.68
CA ASN A 15 6.65 5.95 5.32
C ASN A 15 5.61 7.08 5.18
N SER A 16 6.06 8.28 4.76
CA SER A 16 5.23 9.48 4.63
C SER A 16 4.09 9.33 3.61
N ASP A 17 4.34 8.65 2.50
CA ASP A 17 3.34 8.48 1.44
C ASP A 17 2.23 7.52 1.90
N LYS A 18 2.59 6.44 2.61
CA LYS A 18 1.60 5.56 3.24
C LYS A 18 0.82 6.27 4.34
N GLN A 19 1.45 7.12 5.14
CA GLN A 19 0.73 7.95 6.12
C GLN A 19 -0.30 8.85 5.43
N GLN A 20 0.07 9.49 4.33
CA GLN A 20 -0.84 10.33 3.55
C GLN A 20 -1.99 9.52 2.94
N ALA A 21 -1.70 8.33 2.40
CA ALA A 21 -2.72 7.43 1.86
C ALA A 21 -3.72 6.99 2.95
N PHE A 22 -3.25 6.64 4.14
CA PHE A 22 -4.11 6.31 5.28
C PHE A 22 -4.96 7.49 5.74
N ARG A 23 -4.39 8.71 5.82
CA ARG A 23 -5.15 9.91 6.15
C ARG A 23 -6.26 10.16 5.13
N SER A 24 -5.98 10.01 3.85
CA SER A 24 -6.97 10.14 2.77
C SER A 24 -8.05 9.08 2.85
N LEU A 25 -7.69 7.82 3.12
CA LEU A 25 -8.61 6.70 3.29
C LEU A 25 -9.55 6.90 4.48
N LEU A 26 -9.04 7.43 5.59
CA LEU A 26 -9.78 7.66 6.84
C LEU A 26 -10.55 8.98 6.85
N ASN A 27 -10.32 9.86 5.88
CA ASN A 27 -10.99 11.17 5.82
C ASN A 27 -12.52 11.04 5.80
N GLY A 28 -13.20 11.77 6.68
CA GLY A 28 -14.66 11.72 6.85
C GLY A 28 -15.19 10.52 7.65
N LEU A 29 -14.29 9.71 8.23
CA LEU A 29 -14.61 8.76 9.31
C LEU A 29 -14.26 9.39 10.67
N SER A 30 -14.92 8.94 11.74
CA SER A 30 -14.70 9.46 13.11
C SER A 30 -13.37 8.96 13.72
N PHE A 31 -12.27 9.11 12.99
CA PHE A 31 -10.93 8.75 13.47
C PHE A 31 -10.01 9.97 13.53
N ASN A 32 -9.10 9.94 14.51
CA ASN A 32 -7.95 10.85 14.58
C ASN A 32 -6.67 10.07 14.25
N PRO A 33 -6.14 10.16 13.01
CA PRO A 33 -4.93 9.49 12.62
C PRO A 33 -3.71 10.08 13.35
N VAL A 34 -2.99 9.24 14.10
CA VAL A 34 -1.75 9.59 14.80
C VAL A 34 -0.59 8.76 14.28
N THR A 35 0.60 9.36 14.22
CA THR A 35 1.83 8.67 13.81
C THR A 35 2.53 8.05 15.03
N PRO A 36 3.41 7.05 14.82
CA PRO A 36 4.24 6.50 15.89
C PRO A 36 5.04 7.55 16.64
N ALA A 37 5.59 8.54 15.94
CA ALA A 37 6.39 9.62 16.52
C ALA A 37 5.56 10.54 17.44
N GLU A 38 4.31 10.84 17.05
CA GLU A 38 3.41 11.70 17.83
C GLU A 38 3.02 11.09 19.19
N ILE A 39 2.96 9.76 19.28
CA ILE A 39 2.57 9.07 20.52
C ILE A 39 3.72 8.34 21.20
N GLY A 40 4.96 8.48 20.69
CA GLY A 40 6.16 7.90 21.29
C GLY A 40 6.18 6.38 21.33
N VAL A 41 5.59 5.71 20.32
CA VAL A 41 5.48 4.26 20.23
C VAL A 41 6.39 3.71 19.14
N SER A 42 7.03 2.57 19.41
CA SER A 42 7.78 1.80 18.42
C SER A 42 7.37 0.33 18.47
N ALA A 43 7.34 -0.31 17.33
CA ALA A 43 7.17 -1.76 17.20
C ALA A 43 8.13 -2.29 16.15
N SER A 44 8.52 -3.56 16.29
CA SER A 44 9.37 -4.27 15.35
C SER A 44 8.58 -5.43 14.75
N THR A 45 8.70 -5.61 13.45
CA THR A 45 8.10 -6.72 12.69
C THR A 45 9.15 -7.34 11.80
N THR A 46 9.07 -8.64 11.56
CA THR A 46 10.03 -9.36 10.70
C THR A 46 9.75 -9.13 9.22
N GLU A 47 8.49 -8.83 8.89
CA GLU A 47 8.00 -8.71 7.50
C GLU A 47 8.26 -9.95 6.63
N ASP A 48 8.30 -11.14 7.25
CA ASP A 48 8.59 -12.42 6.59
C ASP A 48 7.31 -13.18 6.19
N GLY A 49 6.16 -12.56 6.30
CA GLY A 49 4.86 -13.16 5.96
C GLY A 49 4.82 -13.71 4.53
N ALA A 50 4.09 -14.81 4.33
CA ALA A 50 3.97 -15.47 3.03
C ALA A 50 3.17 -14.66 1.99
N THR A 51 2.32 -13.73 2.43
CA THR A 51 1.51 -12.83 1.59
C THR A 51 1.62 -11.39 2.08
N HIS A 52 1.22 -10.42 1.27
CA HIS A 52 1.11 -9.02 1.70
C HIS A 52 0.12 -8.88 2.86
N GLU A 53 -0.99 -9.65 2.84
CA GLU A 53 -1.96 -9.64 3.92
C GLU A 53 -1.35 -10.12 5.24
N ALA A 54 -0.57 -11.19 5.23
CA ALA A 54 0.10 -11.70 6.43
C ALA A 54 1.05 -10.65 7.03
N ILE A 55 1.82 -9.94 6.19
CA ILE A 55 2.72 -8.87 6.62
C ILE A 55 1.93 -7.67 7.18
N ALA A 56 0.85 -7.25 6.51
CA ALA A 56 -0.01 -6.17 6.99
C ALA A 56 -0.65 -6.50 8.34
N ILE A 57 -1.11 -7.75 8.52
CA ILE A 57 -1.66 -8.25 9.79
C ILE A 57 -0.61 -8.20 10.89
N GLU A 58 0.59 -8.76 10.65
CA GLU A 58 1.69 -8.74 11.62
C GLU A 58 2.01 -7.32 12.09
N LYS A 59 2.14 -6.38 11.15
CA LYS A 59 2.35 -4.96 11.45
C LYS A 59 1.21 -4.39 12.30
N ALA A 60 -0.05 -4.58 11.89
CA ALA A 60 -1.20 -4.04 12.62
C ALA A 60 -1.29 -4.58 14.05
N LEU A 61 -1.06 -5.88 14.25
CA LEU A 61 -1.04 -6.52 15.57
C LEU A 61 0.04 -5.93 16.47
N ALA A 62 1.30 -5.90 15.98
CA ALA A 62 2.44 -5.42 16.77
C ALA A 62 2.28 -3.95 17.17
N TRP A 63 1.88 -3.08 16.22
CA TRP A 63 1.70 -1.66 16.49
C TRP A 63 0.50 -1.36 17.37
N SER A 64 -0.62 -2.09 17.21
CA SER A 64 -1.80 -1.90 18.06
C SER A 64 -1.58 -2.37 19.49
N ASP A 65 -0.77 -3.41 19.70
CA ASP A 65 -0.38 -3.90 21.02
C ASP A 65 0.55 -2.89 21.72
N ALA A 66 1.63 -2.50 21.04
CA ALA A 66 2.60 -1.53 21.55
C ALA A 66 1.95 -0.18 21.90
N GLY A 67 1.03 0.32 21.08
CA GLY A 67 0.30 1.57 21.32
C GLY A 67 -0.93 1.43 22.22
N SER A 68 -1.32 0.20 22.57
CA SER A 68 -2.58 -0.10 23.28
C SER A 68 -3.81 0.60 22.67
N THR A 69 -3.82 0.76 21.35
CA THR A 69 -4.82 1.51 20.59
C THR A 69 -5.22 0.81 19.29
N LEU A 70 -6.14 1.41 18.53
CA LEU A 70 -6.43 0.99 17.17
C LEU A 70 -5.22 1.30 16.28
N ALA A 71 -4.83 0.38 15.41
CA ALA A 71 -3.77 0.58 14.42
C ALA A 71 -4.20 0.13 13.03
N ILE A 72 -3.74 0.86 12.01
CA ILE A 72 -3.90 0.52 10.60
C ILE A 72 -2.52 0.34 9.98
N ALA A 73 -2.32 -0.77 9.29
CA ALA A 73 -1.08 -1.10 8.61
C ALA A 73 -1.35 -1.57 7.19
N SER A 74 -0.36 -1.46 6.31
CA SER A 74 -0.43 -2.05 4.99
C SER A 74 0.92 -2.62 4.55
N ASP A 75 0.83 -3.52 3.58
CA ASP A 75 1.95 -4.01 2.81
C ASP A 75 1.53 -4.15 1.35
N GLY A 76 2.46 -3.90 0.42
CA GLY A 76 2.14 -3.98 -0.98
C GLY A 76 3.35 -4.06 -1.87
N GLY A 77 3.11 -4.50 -3.11
CA GLY A 77 4.14 -4.66 -4.11
C GLY A 77 3.58 -4.91 -5.51
N LEU A 78 4.44 -4.73 -6.49
CA LEU A 78 4.08 -4.90 -7.89
C LEU A 78 4.06 -6.39 -8.26
N VAL A 79 2.98 -6.84 -8.85
CA VAL A 79 2.81 -8.19 -9.41
C VAL A 79 3.05 -8.11 -10.91
N ILE A 80 4.02 -8.87 -11.42
CA ILE A 80 4.39 -8.98 -12.84
C ILE A 80 4.27 -10.46 -13.25
N PRO A 81 3.12 -10.89 -13.76
CA PRO A 81 2.85 -12.32 -13.99
C PRO A 81 3.85 -13.01 -14.92
N SER A 82 4.32 -12.32 -15.96
CA SER A 82 5.25 -12.86 -16.97
C SER A 82 6.61 -13.24 -16.40
N LEU A 83 7.02 -12.63 -15.28
CA LEU A 83 8.30 -12.94 -14.65
C LEU A 83 8.26 -14.19 -13.75
N GLY A 84 7.08 -14.71 -13.43
CA GLY A 84 6.94 -15.92 -12.60
C GLY A 84 7.77 -15.85 -11.32
N SER A 85 8.60 -16.87 -11.07
CA SER A 85 9.46 -16.95 -9.87
C SER A 85 10.66 -16.00 -9.86
N ALA A 86 10.99 -15.37 -10.99
CA ALA A 86 12.08 -14.38 -11.06
C ALA A 86 11.69 -13.06 -10.38
N TRP A 87 10.41 -12.86 -10.10
CA TRP A 87 9.89 -11.67 -9.44
C TRP A 87 9.00 -12.05 -8.25
N GLN A 88 9.27 -11.42 -7.11
CA GLN A 88 8.44 -11.57 -5.91
C GLN A 88 7.90 -10.21 -5.50
N SER A 89 6.59 -10.00 -5.61
CA SER A 89 5.93 -8.73 -5.31
C SER A 89 6.25 -8.19 -3.92
N ARG A 90 6.38 -9.07 -2.92
CA ARG A 90 6.76 -8.73 -1.54
C ARG A 90 8.17 -8.13 -1.42
N HIS A 91 9.01 -8.34 -2.41
CA HIS A 91 10.36 -7.81 -2.46
C HIS A 91 10.53 -6.65 -3.46
N THR A 92 9.43 -6.07 -3.96
CA THR A 92 9.47 -4.95 -4.93
C THR A 92 10.45 -3.86 -4.50
N ARG A 93 10.39 -3.41 -3.25
CA ARG A 93 11.30 -2.36 -2.74
C ARG A 93 12.76 -2.81 -2.66
N ARG A 94 13.02 -4.09 -2.43
CA ARG A 94 14.34 -4.69 -2.24
C ARG A 94 14.84 -5.45 -3.46
N PHE A 95 14.14 -5.33 -4.59
CA PHE A 95 14.54 -5.96 -5.84
C PHE A 95 15.99 -5.62 -6.18
N SER A 96 16.75 -6.57 -6.69
CA SER A 96 18.20 -6.51 -6.96
C SER A 96 19.12 -6.46 -5.72
N GLY A 97 18.56 -6.51 -4.51
CA GLY A 97 19.31 -6.60 -3.27
C GLY A 97 19.25 -5.37 -2.36
N PRO A 98 19.71 -5.50 -1.11
CA PRO A 98 19.58 -4.46 -0.09
C PRO A 98 20.44 -3.22 -0.37
N ASP A 99 21.62 -3.39 -0.95
CA ASP A 99 22.60 -2.32 -1.16
C ASP A 99 22.47 -1.62 -2.51
N VAL A 100 21.50 -2.04 -3.36
CA VAL A 100 21.24 -1.47 -4.66
C VAL A 100 20.38 -0.21 -4.51
N ASN A 101 20.77 0.88 -5.19
CA ASN A 101 20.00 2.11 -5.18
C ASN A 101 18.78 2.04 -6.13
N ASP A 102 17.81 2.93 -5.94
CA ASP A 102 16.57 2.92 -6.69
C ASP A 102 16.75 3.17 -8.20
N SER A 103 17.79 3.93 -8.57
CA SER A 103 18.17 4.15 -9.97
C SER A 103 18.59 2.84 -10.66
N GLN A 104 19.41 2.04 -9.99
CA GLN A 104 19.84 0.74 -10.51
C GLN A 104 18.67 -0.25 -10.55
N ARG A 105 17.76 -0.25 -9.57
CA ARG A 105 16.55 -1.09 -9.58
C ARG A 105 15.66 -0.82 -10.80
N VAL A 106 15.55 0.44 -11.22
CA VAL A 106 14.86 0.80 -12.47
C VAL A 106 15.52 0.16 -13.67
N ASP A 107 16.86 0.28 -13.78
CA ASP A 107 17.62 -0.29 -14.89
C ASP A 107 17.49 -1.82 -14.92
N ASP A 108 17.66 -2.48 -13.78
CA ASP A 108 17.57 -3.93 -13.63
C ASP A 108 16.17 -4.47 -14.01
N LEU A 109 15.10 -3.79 -13.62
CA LEU A 109 13.74 -4.23 -14.01
C LEU A 109 13.46 -3.98 -15.47
N VAL A 110 13.91 -2.88 -16.04
CA VAL A 110 13.78 -2.59 -17.49
C VAL A 110 14.53 -3.65 -18.31
N GLU A 111 15.75 -4.03 -17.89
CA GLU A 111 16.55 -5.10 -18.52
C GLU A 111 15.86 -6.46 -18.36
N LEU A 112 15.40 -6.82 -17.17
CA LEU A 112 14.68 -8.07 -16.91
C LEU A 112 13.41 -8.20 -17.77
N MET A 113 12.78 -7.08 -18.10
CA MET A 113 11.59 -7.01 -18.95
C MET A 113 11.89 -6.91 -20.45
N GLU A 114 13.17 -6.85 -20.88
CA GLU A 114 13.54 -6.71 -22.30
C GLU A 114 12.95 -7.80 -23.21
N PRO A 115 12.94 -9.10 -22.82
CA PRO A 115 12.38 -10.16 -23.64
C PRO A 115 10.85 -10.10 -23.86
N PHE A 116 10.13 -9.34 -23.01
CA PHE A 116 8.67 -9.35 -22.96
C PHE A 116 8.06 -8.21 -23.78
N SER A 117 6.88 -8.45 -24.37
CA SER A 117 6.18 -7.49 -25.24
C SER A 117 4.67 -7.53 -25.04
N GLY A 118 3.98 -6.43 -25.40
CA GLY A 118 2.52 -6.34 -25.29
C GLY A 118 2.02 -6.66 -23.88
N GLU A 119 1.03 -7.54 -23.79
CA GLU A 119 0.39 -7.90 -22.51
C GLU A 119 1.33 -8.60 -21.52
N GLU A 120 2.44 -9.18 -21.97
CA GLU A 120 3.44 -9.75 -21.08
C GLU A 120 4.13 -8.69 -20.18
N ARG A 121 4.03 -7.42 -20.54
CA ARG A 121 4.52 -6.30 -19.73
C ARG A 121 3.49 -5.80 -18.71
N ASN A 122 2.31 -6.39 -18.67
CA ASN A 122 1.27 -6.02 -17.73
C ASN A 122 1.71 -6.28 -16.28
N ALA A 123 1.42 -5.31 -15.44
CA ALA A 123 1.68 -5.36 -14.01
C ALA A 123 0.54 -4.69 -13.24
N SER A 124 0.29 -5.18 -12.03
CA SER A 124 -0.71 -4.62 -11.12
C SER A 124 -0.14 -4.51 -9.71
N TRP A 125 -0.52 -3.47 -8.98
CA TRP A 125 -0.13 -3.36 -7.59
C TRP A 125 -1.04 -4.20 -6.71
N ALA A 126 -0.45 -5.13 -5.94
CA ALA A 126 -1.13 -5.77 -4.82
C ALA A 126 -0.96 -4.90 -3.57
N GLU A 127 -2.03 -4.56 -2.91
CA GLU A 127 -1.99 -3.88 -1.61
C GLU A 127 -2.86 -4.63 -0.62
N ALA A 128 -2.30 -4.92 0.54
CA ALA A 128 -3.00 -5.45 1.69
C ALA A 128 -3.08 -4.39 2.78
N LEU A 129 -4.19 -4.39 3.50
CA LEU A 129 -4.43 -3.50 4.63
C LEU A 129 -5.00 -4.32 5.78
N ALA A 130 -4.55 -4.04 6.98
CA ALA A 130 -5.07 -4.66 8.20
C ALA A 130 -5.35 -3.61 9.28
N ILE A 131 -6.37 -3.87 10.08
CA ILE A 131 -6.76 -3.06 11.23
C ILE A 131 -6.77 -3.97 12.44
N ALA A 132 -6.11 -3.55 13.51
CA ALA A 132 -6.06 -4.29 14.77
C ALA A 132 -6.27 -3.34 15.97
N TYR A 133 -6.68 -3.91 17.10
CA TYR A 133 -6.86 -3.21 18.36
C TYR A 133 -6.24 -4.02 19.48
N LYS A 134 -5.26 -3.43 20.19
CA LYS A 134 -4.60 -4.05 21.35
C LYS A 134 -4.15 -5.49 21.05
N GLY A 135 -3.40 -5.70 19.98
CA GLY A 135 -2.88 -7.00 19.58
C GLY A 135 -3.93 -7.97 19.01
N ARG A 136 -5.15 -7.53 18.71
CA ARG A 136 -6.21 -8.37 18.13
C ARG A 136 -6.63 -7.86 16.76
N LEU A 137 -6.60 -8.73 15.76
CA LEU A 137 -7.07 -8.41 14.41
C LEU A 137 -8.58 -8.10 14.43
N ILE A 138 -8.94 -6.99 13.76
CA ILE A 138 -10.34 -6.59 13.55
C ILE A 138 -10.77 -6.92 12.14
N ALA A 139 -9.97 -6.53 11.14
CA ALA A 139 -10.25 -6.80 9.73
C ALA A 139 -8.97 -6.74 8.90
N SER A 140 -8.97 -7.45 7.76
CA SER A 140 -7.92 -7.35 6.75
C SER A 140 -8.51 -7.50 5.36
N TRP A 141 -7.80 -6.98 4.36
CA TRP A 141 -8.12 -7.06 2.94
C TRP A 141 -6.83 -7.13 2.14
N GLU A 142 -6.81 -7.93 1.10
CA GLU A 142 -5.78 -7.89 0.05
C GLU A 142 -6.47 -7.83 -1.32
N LEU A 143 -5.99 -6.98 -2.20
CA LEU A 143 -6.54 -6.82 -3.55
C LEU A 143 -5.49 -6.37 -4.56
N LEU A 144 -5.77 -6.65 -5.84
CA LEU A 144 -5.03 -6.06 -6.95
C LEU A 144 -5.67 -4.74 -7.38
N GLY A 145 -4.83 -3.74 -7.62
CA GLY A 145 -5.22 -2.45 -8.18
C GLY A 145 -5.48 -2.48 -9.69
N ALA A 146 -5.33 -1.32 -10.31
CA ALA A 146 -5.38 -1.19 -11.75
C ALA A 146 -4.22 -1.92 -12.43
N THR A 147 -4.41 -2.31 -13.68
CA THR A 147 -3.35 -2.89 -14.51
C THR A 147 -2.73 -1.80 -15.37
N GLY A 148 -1.42 -1.68 -15.29
CA GLY A 148 -0.58 -0.87 -16.16
C GLY A 148 0.50 -1.73 -16.82
N GLU A 149 1.46 -1.12 -17.48
CA GLU A 149 2.53 -1.78 -18.23
C GLU A 149 3.91 -1.32 -17.72
N ILE A 150 4.87 -2.23 -17.63
CA ILE A 150 6.26 -1.85 -17.34
C ILE A 150 6.88 -1.18 -18.56
N ALA A 151 7.48 -0.02 -18.35
CA ALA A 151 8.13 0.78 -19.38
C ALA A 151 9.21 -0.02 -20.14
N ARG A 152 9.37 0.28 -21.44
CA ARG A 152 10.44 -0.33 -22.27
C ARG A 152 11.80 0.30 -22.04
N THR A 153 11.81 1.51 -21.55
CA THR A 153 13.03 2.31 -21.36
C THR A 153 12.97 3.03 -20.03
N ARG A 154 14.15 3.30 -19.48
CA ARG A 154 14.29 4.12 -18.29
C ARG A 154 13.70 5.52 -18.52
N PRO A 155 12.92 6.07 -17.58
CA PRO A 155 12.49 7.46 -17.65
C PRO A 155 13.65 8.42 -17.43
N SER A 156 13.53 9.62 -18.00
CA SER A 156 14.46 10.73 -17.72
C SER A 156 14.13 11.38 -16.39
N GLY A 157 15.17 11.79 -15.64
CA GLY A 157 15.01 12.54 -14.40
C GLY A 157 15.25 11.74 -13.10
N PRO A 158 15.05 12.37 -11.95
CA PRO A 158 15.28 11.75 -10.65
C PRO A 158 14.28 10.62 -10.37
N ILE A 159 14.74 9.57 -9.70
CA ILE A 159 13.92 8.45 -9.26
C ILE A 159 13.45 8.73 -7.83
N PRO A 160 12.13 8.80 -7.56
CA PRO A 160 11.59 8.99 -6.22
C PRO A 160 11.68 7.71 -5.38
N GLU A 161 11.34 7.78 -4.10
CA GLU A 161 11.43 6.68 -3.13
C GLU A 161 10.65 5.42 -3.58
N PHE A 162 9.50 5.58 -4.25
CA PHE A 162 8.79 4.49 -4.90
C PHE A 162 9.23 4.34 -6.36
N TRP A 163 10.47 3.90 -6.54
CA TRP A 163 11.15 3.81 -7.82
C TRP A 163 10.30 3.13 -8.92
N VAL A 164 9.61 2.06 -8.59
CA VAL A 164 8.83 1.26 -9.54
C VAL A 164 7.66 2.04 -10.15
N PHE A 165 7.11 3.03 -9.45
CA PHE A 165 6.03 3.87 -9.96
C PHE A 165 6.44 4.78 -11.11
N THR A 166 7.74 4.98 -11.33
CA THR A 166 8.26 5.75 -12.47
C THR A 166 8.25 4.98 -13.78
N ILE A 167 8.24 3.64 -13.71
CA ILE A 167 8.25 2.74 -14.87
C ILE A 167 6.99 1.88 -14.99
N TRP A 168 6.03 2.08 -14.10
CA TRP A 168 4.71 1.46 -14.21
C TRP A 168 3.75 2.44 -14.87
N ASN A 169 3.49 2.23 -16.16
CA ASN A 169 2.81 3.16 -17.05
C ASN A 169 1.35 2.79 -17.26
N PHE A 170 0.55 3.81 -17.52
CA PHE A 170 -0.84 3.70 -17.93
C PHE A 170 -0.99 4.32 -19.33
N PRO A 171 -0.83 3.52 -20.41
CA PRO A 171 -0.79 4.01 -21.79
C PRO A 171 -2.02 4.83 -22.18
N GLN A 172 -3.20 4.45 -21.67
CA GLN A 172 -4.45 5.16 -21.91
C GLN A 172 -4.46 6.61 -21.37
N LEU A 173 -3.55 6.93 -20.43
CA LEU A 173 -3.37 8.28 -19.87
C LEU A 173 -2.05 8.92 -20.31
N GLY A 174 -1.18 8.15 -20.98
CA GLY A 174 0.16 8.61 -21.37
C GLY A 174 1.09 8.95 -20.20
N LYS A 175 0.86 8.36 -19.02
CA LYS A 175 1.55 8.69 -17.76
C LYS A 175 2.03 7.44 -17.03
N SER A 176 3.09 7.60 -16.24
CA SER A 176 3.47 6.65 -15.20
C SER A 176 2.66 6.89 -13.91
N TYR A 177 2.57 5.88 -13.04
CA TYR A 177 1.73 5.93 -11.84
C TYR A 177 2.01 7.15 -10.95
N ASN A 178 3.27 7.51 -10.75
CA ASN A 178 3.67 8.67 -9.95
C ASN A 178 3.30 10.04 -10.57
N GLN A 179 2.82 10.06 -11.82
CA GLN A 179 2.37 11.28 -12.51
C GLN A 179 0.84 11.42 -12.53
N LEU A 180 0.13 10.42 -12.00
CA LEU A 180 -1.33 10.42 -12.00
C LEU A 180 -1.88 11.40 -10.96
N THR A 181 -2.92 12.13 -11.36
CA THR A 181 -3.68 12.98 -10.44
C THR A 181 -4.64 12.15 -9.57
N PRO A 182 -5.13 12.69 -8.45
CA PRO A 182 -6.15 12.02 -7.64
C PRO A 182 -7.40 11.62 -8.43
N GLU A 183 -7.84 12.45 -9.40
CA GLU A 183 -8.99 12.18 -10.26
C GLU A 183 -8.70 11.01 -11.21
N GLU A 184 -7.47 10.93 -11.76
CA GLU A 184 -7.05 9.84 -12.63
C GLU A 184 -6.94 8.53 -11.84
N LEU A 185 -6.38 8.54 -10.62
CA LEU A 185 -6.34 7.38 -9.72
C LEU A 185 -7.76 6.88 -9.39
N LEU A 186 -8.68 7.79 -9.11
CA LEU A 186 -10.08 7.47 -8.87
C LEU A 186 -10.73 6.83 -10.11
N SER A 187 -10.47 7.35 -11.31
CA SER A 187 -11.01 6.83 -12.57
C SER A 187 -10.45 5.47 -12.93
N LEU A 188 -9.18 5.21 -12.63
CA LEU A 188 -8.55 3.91 -12.77
C LEU A 188 -9.05 2.89 -11.76
N ASN A 189 -9.74 3.35 -10.71
CA ASN A 189 -10.15 2.51 -9.59
C ASN A 189 -8.94 1.75 -9.01
N ASP A 190 -7.89 2.49 -8.70
CA ASP A 190 -6.62 1.96 -8.19
C ASP A 190 -6.77 1.23 -6.84
N HIS A 191 -5.68 0.66 -6.33
CA HIS A 191 -5.70 -0.11 -5.09
C HIS A 191 -6.16 0.73 -3.88
N TRP A 192 -5.72 1.98 -3.75
CA TRP A 192 -6.16 2.86 -2.64
C TRP A 192 -7.63 3.24 -2.75
N THR A 193 -8.12 3.50 -3.96
CA THR A 193 -9.54 3.76 -4.23
C THR A 193 -10.40 2.56 -3.85
N ARG A 194 -9.98 1.34 -4.20
CA ARG A 194 -10.69 0.10 -3.84
C ARG A 194 -10.69 -0.14 -2.34
N LEU A 195 -9.51 -0.04 -1.69
CA LEU A 195 -9.38 -0.20 -0.24
C LEU A 195 -10.22 0.82 0.53
N SER A 196 -10.21 2.09 0.10
CA SER A 196 -11.03 3.13 0.72
C SER A 196 -12.51 2.78 0.75
N ARG A 197 -13.05 2.22 -0.34
CA ARG A 197 -14.45 1.78 -0.38
C ARG A 197 -14.73 0.62 0.58
N LEU A 198 -13.82 -0.36 0.66
CA LEU A 198 -13.96 -1.52 1.57
C LEU A 198 -13.92 -1.09 3.03
N VAL A 199 -12.92 -0.29 3.40
CA VAL A 199 -12.76 0.20 4.78
C VAL A 199 -13.93 1.07 5.21
N ARG A 200 -14.41 1.98 4.33
CA ARG A 200 -15.58 2.81 4.63
C ARG A 200 -16.85 1.97 4.85
N ARG A 201 -17.10 1.00 3.99
CA ARG A 201 -18.24 0.08 4.15
C ARG A 201 -18.14 -0.71 5.45
N PHE A 202 -16.96 -1.20 5.79
CA PHE A 202 -16.72 -1.93 7.02
C PHE A 202 -17.05 -1.06 8.25
N PHE A 203 -16.50 0.14 8.35
CA PHE A 203 -16.78 1.02 9.48
C PHE A 203 -18.24 1.49 9.52
N GLN A 204 -18.85 1.78 8.39
CA GLN A 204 -20.26 2.11 8.32
C GLN A 204 -21.15 0.97 8.82
N SER A 205 -20.79 -0.29 8.55
CA SER A 205 -21.57 -1.45 9.02
C SER A 205 -21.46 -1.69 10.53
N ILE A 206 -20.35 -1.25 11.16
CA ILE A 206 -20.16 -1.38 12.61
C ILE A 206 -20.81 -0.24 13.39
N PHE A 207 -20.79 0.97 12.83
CA PHE A 207 -21.28 2.18 13.47
C PHE A 207 -22.71 2.57 13.10
N VAL A 208 -23.45 1.72 12.37
CA VAL A 208 -24.90 1.92 12.18
C VAL A 208 -25.59 1.66 13.52
N PRO A 209 -26.26 2.67 14.14
CA PRO A 209 -27.09 2.40 15.30
C PRO A 209 -28.17 1.39 14.91
N PRO A 210 -28.60 0.49 15.82
CA PRO A 210 -29.72 -0.39 15.55
C PRO A 210 -30.92 0.49 15.11
N LEU A 211 -31.55 0.10 14.01
CA LEU A 211 -32.82 0.71 13.60
C LEU A 211 -33.84 0.41 14.72
N ASP A 212 -34.34 1.45 15.35
CA ASP A 212 -35.42 1.38 16.33
C ASP A 212 -36.69 0.74 15.74
#